data_f41f5475334232d50f2a60dccd43dfc8
#
_entry.id   f41f5475334232d50f2a60dccd43dfc8
#
_cell.length_a   1.000
_cell.length_b   1.000
_cell.length_c   1.000
_cell.angle_alpha   90.00
_cell.angle_beta   90.00
_cell.angle_gamma   90.00
#
_symmetry.space_group_name_H-M   'P 1'
#
loop_
_entity.id
_entity.type
_entity.pdbx_description
1 polymer ?
#
loop_
_entity_poly.entity_id
_entity_poly.type
_entity_poly.pdbx_seq_one_letter_code
_entity_poly.pdbx_strand_id
1 'polypeptide(L)'
;METKLMKGKMLFAFLQYYKPYKKTAAFIVVGSFAVAFLDLIFPVFVRHILNVELPQQNLQSILLYALFLLMLYILNTVLLYWISYSGHVMSINIERDMRRDLFRHIESMSFKFFDNNRTGQLLARLTGDLTEIGELTFRGPNDVIICLVVMLGTISIMFWMNIYLGVLIALLLILKTVHTVIINHKMKAAFRKNRAKNGEVSAKAEEALSGIRLVKAFAAEELECSLLMKKNEESMAVRKASFKILGYFSSSVNFFTNFTNLFVLVAGGLLIAANKIQLSDFIAFLLYVNLFMKPLLRLTVFTEMYQRGMAGFARFYEIMQIKPEIIDAKDAIECKNINGSICFKNVTFSYGNNKVLNNVSFNISAGETVAFVGETGVGKTTLANLLLRFYEPDSGDILIDGINIKKYDQRSLRKNIGLVQQEVFLFSDSVRHNITYGLSEVRDEKMVFAARAASADEFIEKLPQKYDTEIGERGIKLSGGQRQRLAIARVILKNPGIVVLDEATSALDNKTEEKIQKALDKLTRERTTLIIAHRLSTIKKANRIFVLNNGRISEEGTHEELLKLKGLYYRQYKTTLDKNKLLDT
;
A
#
# COMPACT_ATOMS: atom_id res chain seq x y z
N MET A 1 -10.22 26.62 -11.70
CA MET A 1 -11.58 26.16 -11.35
C MET A 1 -11.61 24.65 -11.12
N GLU A 2 -10.98 23.84 -11.96
CA GLU A 2 -10.90 22.37 -11.84
C GLU A 2 -10.25 21.85 -10.55
N THR A 3 -9.17 22.46 -10.09
CA THR A 3 -8.50 22.07 -8.83
C THR A 3 -9.36 22.27 -7.57
N LYS A 4 -10.26 23.26 -7.56
CA LYS A 4 -11.22 23.46 -6.45
C LYS A 4 -12.37 22.43 -6.49
N LEU A 5 -12.85 22.08 -7.69
CA LEU A 5 -13.86 21.05 -7.89
C LEU A 5 -13.35 19.65 -7.51
N MET A 6 -12.09 19.33 -7.86
CA MET A 6 -11.43 18.09 -7.48
C MET A 6 -11.27 17.96 -5.96
N LYS A 7 -10.87 19.04 -5.29
CA LYS A 7 -10.76 19.06 -3.82
C LYS A 7 -12.12 18.84 -3.14
N GLY A 8 -13.20 19.41 -3.68
CA GLY A 8 -14.56 19.21 -3.16
C GLY A 8 -15.04 17.76 -3.30
N LYS A 9 -14.82 17.12 -4.46
CA LYS A 9 -15.16 15.71 -4.70
C LYS A 9 -14.34 14.78 -3.80
N MET A 10 -13.06 15.07 -3.60
CA MET A 10 -12.17 14.32 -2.74
C MET A 10 -12.64 14.40 -1.26
N LEU A 11 -12.99 15.59 -0.77
CA LEU A 11 -13.50 15.77 0.59
C LEU A 11 -14.84 15.04 0.79
N PHE A 12 -15.72 15.10 -0.19
CA PHE A 12 -17.00 14.37 -0.15
C PHE A 12 -16.77 12.85 -0.10
N ALA A 13 -15.85 12.31 -0.92
CA ALA A 13 -15.48 10.90 -0.88
C ALA A 13 -14.90 10.50 0.49
N PHE A 14 -14.06 11.35 1.10
CA PHE A 14 -13.55 11.14 2.46
C PHE A 14 -14.68 11.05 3.48
N LEU A 15 -15.64 11.97 3.43
CA LEU A 15 -16.77 12.00 4.35
C LEU A 15 -17.73 10.80 4.18
N GLN A 16 -17.76 10.16 3.02
CA GLN A 16 -18.56 8.95 2.81
C GLN A 16 -18.15 7.80 3.74
N TYR A 17 -16.88 7.69 4.11
CA TYR A 17 -16.39 6.66 5.02
C TYR A 17 -16.88 6.84 6.47
N TYR A 18 -17.38 8.04 6.85
CA TYR A 18 -18.05 8.25 8.15
C TYR A 18 -19.49 7.75 8.17
N LYS A 19 -20.12 7.56 6.99
CA LYS A 19 -21.54 7.22 6.90
C LYS A 19 -21.95 5.98 7.71
N PRO A 20 -21.17 4.87 7.72
CA PRO A 20 -21.47 3.71 8.57
C PRO A 20 -21.34 4.01 10.07
N TYR A 21 -20.50 4.98 10.44
CA TYR A 21 -20.13 5.32 11.82
C TYR A 21 -20.73 6.61 12.33
N LYS A 22 -21.82 7.10 11.70
CA LYS A 22 -22.45 8.40 12.01
C LYS A 22 -22.85 8.59 13.49
N LYS A 23 -23.28 7.51 14.16
CA LYS A 23 -23.65 7.57 15.59
C LYS A 23 -22.41 7.82 16.47
N THR A 24 -21.33 7.10 16.22
CA THR A 24 -20.06 7.28 16.94
C THR A 24 -19.46 8.65 16.65
N ALA A 25 -19.47 9.09 15.39
CA ALA A 25 -19.01 10.43 15.01
C ALA A 25 -19.82 11.53 15.71
N ALA A 26 -21.15 11.41 15.76
CA ALA A 26 -22.02 12.35 16.50
C ALA A 26 -21.71 12.34 18.00
N PHE A 27 -21.51 11.18 18.62
CA PHE A 27 -21.09 11.06 20.01
C PHE A 27 -19.77 11.78 20.28
N ILE A 28 -18.76 11.61 19.41
CA ILE A 28 -17.46 12.29 19.54
C ILE A 28 -17.64 13.81 19.43
N VAL A 29 -18.41 14.29 18.45
CA VAL A 29 -18.66 15.72 18.25
C VAL A 29 -19.35 16.33 19.48
N VAL A 30 -20.45 15.76 19.93
CA VAL A 30 -21.20 16.24 21.10
C VAL A 30 -20.35 16.16 22.37
N GLY A 31 -19.65 15.04 22.55
CA GLY A 31 -18.75 14.85 23.69
C GLY A 31 -17.59 15.86 23.70
N SER A 32 -17.02 16.19 22.53
CA SER A 32 -15.95 17.20 22.41
C SER A 32 -16.44 18.59 22.82
N PHE A 33 -17.67 18.95 22.44
CA PHE A 33 -18.30 20.19 22.93
C PHE A 33 -18.49 20.16 24.46
N ALA A 34 -18.99 19.04 25.02
CA ALA A 34 -19.19 18.89 26.45
C ALA A 34 -17.86 19.02 27.23
N VAL A 35 -16.80 18.34 26.78
CA VAL A 35 -15.45 18.42 27.38
C VAL A 35 -14.93 19.86 27.34
N ALA A 36 -15.02 20.52 26.19
CA ALA A 36 -14.57 21.92 26.05
C ALA A 36 -15.35 22.87 26.96
N PHE A 37 -16.64 22.65 27.12
CA PHE A 37 -17.48 23.44 28.02
C PHE A 37 -17.14 23.20 29.50
N LEU A 38 -16.91 21.94 29.90
CA LEU A 38 -16.48 21.60 31.25
C LEU A 38 -15.13 22.24 31.61
N ASP A 39 -14.19 22.29 30.65
CA ASP A 39 -12.90 22.98 30.87
C ASP A 39 -13.09 24.49 31.10
N LEU A 40 -14.06 25.13 30.44
CA LEU A 40 -14.35 26.56 30.59
C LEU A 40 -15.03 26.91 31.92
N ILE A 41 -15.77 25.99 32.52
CA ILE A 41 -16.54 26.21 33.75
C ILE A 41 -15.65 26.39 34.97
N PHE A 42 -14.54 25.67 35.07
CA PHE A 42 -13.69 25.63 36.26
C PHE A 42 -13.25 27.04 36.75
N PRO A 43 -12.69 27.95 35.92
CA PRO A 43 -12.29 29.28 36.39
C PRO A 43 -13.49 30.14 36.85
N VAL A 44 -14.70 29.91 36.28
CA VAL A 44 -15.92 30.62 36.72
C VAL A 44 -16.28 30.27 38.16
N PHE A 45 -16.25 28.96 38.49
CA PHE A 45 -16.52 28.52 39.86
C PHE A 45 -15.46 28.99 40.86
N VAL A 46 -14.18 28.95 40.46
CA VAL A 46 -13.07 29.50 41.29
C VAL A 46 -13.33 30.98 41.58
N ARG A 47 -13.73 31.76 40.57
CA ARG A 47 -14.10 33.16 40.72
C ARG A 47 -15.27 33.32 41.70
N HIS A 48 -16.33 32.54 41.59
CA HIS A 48 -17.51 32.58 42.45
C HIS A 48 -17.17 32.26 43.90
N ILE A 49 -16.42 31.19 44.15
CA ILE A 49 -15.98 30.81 45.50
C ILE A 49 -15.17 31.96 46.16
N LEU A 50 -14.24 32.58 45.43
CA LEU A 50 -13.41 33.66 45.94
C LEU A 50 -14.19 34.95 46.18
N ASN A 51 -15.24 35.23 45.39
CA ASN A 51 -16.00 36.44 45.50
C ASN A 51 -17.13 36.40 46.53
N VAL A 52 -17.77 35.24 46.70
CA VAL A 52 -19.01 35.10 47.46
C VAL A 52 -18.79 34.28 48.71
N GLU A 53 -18.27 33.06 48.57
CA GLU A 53 -18.26 32.12 49.68
C GLU A 53 -17.10 32.38 50.67
N LEU A 54 -15.95 32.73 50.16
CA LEU A 54 -14.75 32.98 51.00
C LEU A 54 -14.93 34.21 51.92
N PRO A 55 -15.44 35.36 51.45
CA PRO A 55 -15.68 36.53 52.32
C PRO A 55 -16.71 36.26 53.40
N GLN A 56 -17.68 35.38 53.11
CA GLN A 56 -18.73 34.97 54.05
C GLN A 56 -18.28 33.90 55.05
N GLN A 57 -17.06 33.39 54.90
CA GLN A 57 -16.48 32.29 55.71
C GLN A 57 -17.39 31.02 55.72
N ASN A 58 -18.15 30.82 54.66
CA ASN A 58 -19.08 29.70 54.53
C ASN A 58 -18.38 28.42 54.14
N LEU A 59 -17.79 27.71 55.10
CA LEU A 59 -17.00 26.48 54.87
C LEU A 59 -17.89 25.38 54.26
N GLN A 60 -19.18 25.31 54.60
CA GLN A 60 -20.06 24.26 54.02
C GLN A 60 -20.27 24.46 52.51
N SER A 61 -20.55 25.68 52.07
CA SER A 61 -20.69 26.02 50.67
C SER A 61 -19.39 25.78 49.89
N ILE A 62 -18.23 26.16 50.46
CA ILE A 62 -16.91 25.93 49.83
C ILE A 62 -16.67 24.43 49.62
N LEU A 63 -16.95 23.59 50.62
CA LEU A 63 -16.83 22.14 50.51
C LEU A 63 -17.84 21.55 49.47
N LEU A 64 -19.07 22.07 49.43
CA LEU A 64 -20.05 21.65 48.43
C LEU A 64 -19.59 21.96 46.99
N TYR A 65 -19.08 23.19 46.75
CA TYR A 65 -18.52 23.56 45.44
C TYR A 65 -17.27 22.76 45.09
N ALA A 66 -16.41 22.45 46.04
CA ALA A 66 -15.25 21.60 45.83
C ALA A 66 -15.69 20.17 45.43
N LEU A 67 -16.67 19.60 46.11
CA LEU A 67 -17.25 18.31 45.77
C LEU A 67 -17.90 18.32 44.38
N PHE A 68 -18.63 19.36 44.04
CA PHE A 68 -19.25 19.55 42.73
C PHE A 68 -18.16 19.64 41.63
N LEU A 69 -17.12 20.42 41.81
CA LEU A 69 -16.01 20.50 40.88
C LEU A 69 -15.29 19.16 40.72
N LEU A 70 -15.09 18.41 41.82
CA LEU A 70 -14.53 17.07 41.77
C LEU A 70 -15.41 16.15 40.90
N MET A 71 -16.72 16.20 41.07
CA MET A 71 -17.69 15.43 40.26
C MET A 71 -17.58 15.81 38.76
N LEU A 72 -17.47 17.12 38.45
CA LEU A 72 -17.28 17.59 37.08
C LEU A 72 -15.96 17.11 36.48
N TYR A 73 -14.88 17.07 37.26
CA TYR A 73 -13.58 16.53 36.81
C TYR A 73 -13.65 15.02 36.53
N ILE A 74 -14.33 14.26 37.39
CA ILE A 74 -14.57 12.83 37.18
C ILE A 74 -15.36 12.64 35.88
N LEU A 75 -16.45 13.41 35.70
CA LEU A 75 -17.26 13.36 34.48
C LEU A 75 -16.43 13.71 33.23
N ASN A 76 -15.64 14.77 33.29
CA ASN A 76 -14.74 15.16 32.19
C ASN A 76 -13.75 14.04 31.86
N THR A 77 -13.14 13.42 32.85
CA THR A 77 -12.19 12.31 32.67
C THR A 77 -12.86 11.10 32.03
N VAL A 78 -14.05 10.74 32.47
CA VAL A 78 -14.84 9.63 31.91
C VAL A 78 -15.23 9.93 30.44
N LEU A 79 -15.69 11.15 30.16
CA LEU A 79 -16.03 11.58 28.80
C LEU A 79 -14.79 11.54 27.89
N LEU A 80 -13.66 12.07 28.34
CA LEU A 80 -12.40 12.04 27.58
C LEU A 80 -11.99 10.60 27.25
N TYR A 81 -12.09 9.69 28.23
CA TYR A 81 -11.80 8.27 28.00
C TYR A 81 -12.70 7.68 26.89
N TRP A 82 -14.01 7.85 27.01
CA TRP A 82 -14.96 7.30 26.05
C TRP A 82 -14.86 7.93 24.66
N ILE A 83 -14.62 9.24 24.56
CA ILE A 83 -14.38 9.93 23.29
C ILE A 83 -13.11 9.39 22.63
N SER A 84 -12.02 9.28 23.41
CA SER A 84 -10.75 8.78 22.90
C SER A 84 -10.86 7.32 22.43
N TYR A 85 -11.41 6.45 23.26
CA TYR A 85 -11.61 5.04 22.93
C TYR A 85 -12.51 4.84 21.70
N SER A 86 -13.71 5.42 21.74
CA SER A 86 -14.67 5.30 20.63
C SER A 86 -14.15 5.92 19.33
N GLY A 87 -13.39 7.02 19.45
CA GLY A 87 -12.78 7.68 18.32
C GLY A 87 -11.69 6.85 17.66
N HIS A 88 -10.81 6.23 18.44
CA HIS A 88 -9.79 5.34 17.89
C HIS A 88 -10.40 4.07 17.31
N VAL A 89 -11.42 3.48 17.93
CA VAL A 89 -12.15 2.33 17.39
C VAL A 89 -12.80 2.69 16.04
N MET A 90 -13.44 3.84 15.95
CA MET A 90 -14.02 4.34 14.68
C MET A 90 -12.94 4.52 13.61
N SER A 91 -11.80 5.13 13.97
CA SER A 91 -10.65 5.34 13.08
C SER A 91 -10.12 4.01 12.51
N ILE A 92 -9.89 3.02 13.36
CA ILE A 92 -9.41 1.69 12.96
C ILE A 92 -10.42 0.98 12.03
N ASN A 93 -11.70 1.11 12.30
CA ASN A 93 -12.75 0.54 11.46
C ASN A 93 -12.80 1.21 10.08
N ILE A 94 -12.68 2.54 10.01
CA ILE A 94 -12.60 3.28 8.74
C ILE A 94 -11.34 2.86 7.97
N GLU A 95 -10.19 2.77 8.64
CA GLU A 95 -8.94 2.31 8.03
C GLU A 95 -9.08 0.89 7.46
N ARG A 96 -9.71 -0.02 8.22
CA ARG A 96 -10.01 -1.39 7.75
C ARG A 96 -10.87 -1.39 6.49
N ASP A 97 -11.95 -0.59 6.48
CA ASP A 97 -12.87 -0.53 5.35
C ASP A 97 -12.18 0.06 4.11
N MET A 98 -11.41 1.14 4.27
CA MET A 98 -10.59 1.72 3.20
C MET A 98 -9.54 0.73 2.68
N ARG A 99 -8.87 -0.02 3.58
CA ARG A 99 -7.87 -1.03 3.19
C ARG A 99 -8.51 -2.15 2.38
N ARG A 100 -9.67 -2.63 2.80
CA ARG A 100 -10.44 -3.65 2.06
C ARG A 100 -10.81 -3.16 0.67
N ASP A 101 -11.34 -1.93 0.57
CA ASP A 101 -11.82 -1.37 -0.68
C ASP A 101 -10.64 -1.10 -1.64
N LEU A 102 -9.53 -0.56 -1.13
CA LEU A 102 -8.31 -0.34 -1.90
C LEU A 102 -7.69 -1.65 -2.38
N PHE A 103 -7.57 -2.66 -1.51
CA PHE A 103 -7.00 -3.95 -1.88
C PHE A 103 -7.84 -4.64 -2.95
N ARG A 104 -9.18 -4.68 -2.77
CA ARG A 104 -10.10 -5.22 -3.76
C ARG A 104 -10.00 -4.49 -5.11
N HIS A 105 -9.86 -3.18 -5.06
CA HIS A 105 -9.71 -2.38 -6.26
C HIS A 105 -8.37 -2.66 -6.97
N ILE A 106 -7.26 -2.74 -6.24
CA ILE A 106 -5.94 -3.13 -6.78
C ILE A 106 -6.01 -4.52 -7.42
N GLU A 107 -6.62 -5.52 -6.75
CA GLU A 107 -6.78 -6.88 -7.29
C GLU A 107 -7.61 -6.92 -8.59
N SER A 108 -8.47 -5.93 -8.83
CA SER A 108 -9.25 -5.82 -10.06
C SER A 108 -8.51 -5.16 -11.22
N MET A 109 -7.29 -4.62 -10.99
CA MET A 109 -6.52 -3.93 -12.02
C MET A 109 -5.92 -4.89 -13.05
N SER A 110 -5.72 -4.40 -14.28
CA SER A 110 -5.01 -5.11 -15.34
C SER A 110 -3.50 -5.16 -15.06
N PHE A 111 -2.79 -6.08 -15.72
CA PHE A 111 -1.33 -6.23 -15.59
C PHE A 111 -0.56 -4.94 -15.91
N LYS A 112 -1.02 -4.15 -16.86
CA LYS A 112 -0.44 -2.83 -17.22
C LYS A 112 -0.37 -1.87 -16.02
N PHE A 113 -1.34 -1.96 -15.10
CA PHE A 113 -1.27 -1.17 -13.86
C PHE A 113 -0.08 -1.61 -12.99
N PHE A 114 0.15 -2.92 -12.85
CA PHE A 114 1.26 -3.45 -12.05
C PHE A 114 2.62 -3.21 -12.69
N ASP A 115 2.72 -3.23 -14.03
CA ASP A 115 3.94 -2.89 -14.75
C ASP A 115 4.39 -1.44 -14.52
N ASN A 116 3.39 -0.53 -14.40
CA ASN A 116 3.64 0.90 -14.20
C ASN A 116 3.77 1.31 -12.73
N ASN A 117 3.45 0.44 -11.78
CA ASN A 117 3.46 0.72 -10.36
C ASN A 117 4.36 -0.24 -9.58
N ARG A 118 5.28 0.28 -8.80
CA ARG A 118 6.15 -0.56 -7.96
C ARG A 118 5.37 -1.14 -6.78
N THR A 119 5.49 -2.43 -6.54
CA THR A 119 4.82 -3.15 -5.44
C THR A 119 5.06 -2.49 -4.07
N GLY A 120 6.29 -2.02 -3.81
CA GLY A 120 6.60 -1.31 -2.56
C GLY A 120 5.82 -0.01 -2.38
N GLN A 121 5.50 0.72 -3.47
CA GLN A 121 4.65 1.92 -3.40
C GLN A 121 3.21 1.56 -3.08
N LEU A 122 2.67 0.51 -3.69
CA LEU A 122 1.31 0.02 -3.39
C LEU A 122 1.19 -0.45 -1.95
N LEU A 123 2.21 -1.15 -1.45
CA LEU A 123 2.27 -1.58 -0.05
C LEU A 123 2.31 -0.38 0.91
N ALA A 124 3.12 0.65 0.64
CA ALA A 124 3.16 1.88 1.44
C ALA A 124 1.80 2.58 1.49
N ARG A 125 1.02 2.54 0.39
CA ARG A 125 -0.35 3.11 0.34
C ARG A 125 -1.34 2.26 1.15
N LEU A 126 -1.24 0.92 1.11
CA LEU A 126 -2.10 0.01 1.87
C LEU A 126 -1.83 0.02 3.39
N THR A 127 -0.65 0.46 3.81
CA THR A 127 -0.23 0.48 5.22
C THR A 127 -0.11 1.92 5.73
N GLY A 128 0.98 2.61 5.41
CA GLY A 128 1.33 3.91 5.97
C GLY A 128 0.30 5.02 5.68
N ASP A 129 -0.12 5.16 4.41
CA ASP A 129 -1.07 6.22 4.04
C ASP A 129 -2.42 6.03 4.73
N LEU A 130 -2.92 4.80 4.83
CA LEU A 130 -4.21 4.53 5.47
C LEU A 130 -4.17 4.80 6.98
N THR A 131 -3.06 4.51 7.66
CA THR A 131 -2.88 4.83 9.08
C THR A 131 -2.89 6.35 9.31
N GLU A 132 -2.20 7.13 8.48
CA GLU A 132 -2.23 8.60 8.55
C GLU A 132 -3.64 9.17 8.30
N ILE A 133 -4.40 8.57 7.39
CA ILE A 133 -5.81 8.90 7.16
C ILE A 133 -6.64 8.54 8.38
N GLY A 134 -6.42 7.36 8.96
CA GLY A 134 -7.10 6.90 10.17
C GLY A 134 -6.92 7.89 11.34
N GLU A 135 -5.70 8.33 11.62
CA GLU A 135 -5.45 9.34 12.66
C GLU A 135 -6.24 10.62 12.40
N LEU A 136 -6.30 11.09 11.14
CA LEU A 136 -7.05 12.28 10.77
C LEU A 136 -8.55 12.13 11.02
N THR A 137 -9.12 10.93 10.80
CA THR A 137 -10.56 10.71 10.94
C THR A 137 -11.08 10.93 12.36
N PHE A 138 -10.28 10.62 13.38
CA PHE A 138 -10.66 10.85 14.77
C PHE A 138 -10.16 12.21 15.29
N ARG A 139 -8.84 12.43 15.26
CA ARG A 139 -8.25 13.62 15.86
C ARG A 139 -8.64 14.91 15.14
N GLY A 140 -8.89 14.84 13.82
CA GLY A 140 -9.27 16.01 13.04
C GLY A 140 -10.47 16.75 13.60
N PRO A 141 -11.65 16.15 13.63
CA PRO A 141 -12.84 16.78 14.17
C PRO A 141 -12.74 17.09 15.67
N ASN A 142 -12.24 16.15 16.48
CA ASN A 142 -12.12 16.30 17.93
C ASN A 142 -11.25 17.49 18.33
N ASP A 143 -10.01 17.57 17.81
CA ASP A 143 -9.08 18.63 18.19
C ASP A 143 -9.53 20.00 17.68
N VAL A 144 -10.10 20.08 16.48
CA VAL A 144 -10.63 21.34 15.93
C VAL A 144 -11.77 21.88 16.78
N ILE A 145 -12.75 21.02 17.16
CA ILE A 145 -13.90 21.43 17.97
C ILE A 145 -13.42 21.92 19.33
N ILE A 146 -12.63 21.13 20.05
CA ILE A 146 -12.14 21.50 21.38
C ILE A 146 -11.33 22.81 21.31
N CYS A 147 -10.41 22.92 20.32
CA CYS A 147 -9.61 24.12 20.19
C CYS A 147 -10.44 25.37 19.92
N LEU A 148 -11.39 25.29 18.99
CA LEU A 148 -12.25 26.45 18.66
C LEU A 148 -13.12 26.85 19.84
N VAL A 149 -13.78 25.89 20.49
CA VAL A 149 -14.69 26.19 21.62
C VAL A 149 -13.94 26.75 22.81
N VAL A 150 -12.78 26.15 23.18
CA VAL A 150 -11.99 26.63 24.32
C VAL A 150 -11.38 28.00 24.03
N MET A 151 -10.83 28.24 22.82
CA MET A 151 -10.22 29.53 22.47
C MET A 151 -11.26 30.64 22.42
N LEU A 152 -12.37 30.44 21.71
CA LEU A 152 -13.43 31.44 21.61
C LEU A 152 -14.14 31.65 22.95
N GLY A 153 -14.45 30.57 23.67
CA GLY A 153 -15.06 30.60 24.98
C GLY A 153 -14.20 31.35 26.01
N THR A 154 -12.91 31.06 26.03
CA THR A 154 -11.95 31.76 26.92
C THR A 154 -11.96 33.29 26.66
N ILE A 155 -11.83 33.69 25.39
CA ILE A 155 -11.83 35.13 25.03
C ILE A 155 -13.18 35.77 25.39
N SER A 156 -14.31 35.11 25.08
CA SER A 156 -15.65 35.62 25.38
C SER A 156 -15.88 35.81 26.88
N ILE A 157 -15.47 34.84 27.70
CA ILE A 157 -15.60 34.93 29.15
C ILE A 157 -14.68 36.04 29.73
N MET A 158 -13.46 36.17 29.24
CA MET A 158 -12.54 37.23 29.66
C MET A 158 -13.12 38.62 29.37
N PHE A 159 -13.75 38.84 28.21
CA PHE A 159 -14.42 40.10 27.88
C PHE A 159 -15.64 40.36 28.75
N TRP A 160 -16.43 39.30 29.07
CA TRP A 160 -17.57 39.41 29.97
C TRP A 160 -17.15 39.78 31.40
N MET A 161 -16.01 39.26 31.87
CA MET A 161 -15.50 39.56 33.22
C MET A 161 -14.96 41.00 33.34
N ASN A 162 -14.09 41.42 32.46
CA ASN A 162 -13.58 42.77 32.41
C ASN A 162 -13.06 43.10 31.00
N ILE A 163 -13.68 44.09 30.36
CA ILE A 163 -13.41 44.46 28.98
C ILE A 163 -11.99 45.01 28.80
N TYR A 164 -11.48 45.83 29.76
CA TYR A 164 -10.15 46.48 29.64
C TYR A 164 -9.04 45.44 29.72
N LEU A 165 -9.07 44.60 30.75
CA LEU A 165 -8.06 43.55 30.92
C LEU A 165 -8.22 42.46 29.82
N GLY A 166 -9.46 42.16 29.44
CA GLY A 166 -9.77 41.21 28.35
C GLY A 166 -9.17 41.63 27.01
N VAL A 167 -9.31 42.92 26.61
CA VAL A 167 -8.73 43.45 25.36
C VAL A 167 -7.21 43.40 25.39
N LEU A 168 -6.60 43.81 26.49
CA LEU A 168 -5.13 43.77 26.62
C LEU A 168 -4.55 42.37 26.51
N ILE A 169 -5.18 41.39 27.18
CA ILE A 169 -4.73 40.00 27.14
C ILE A 169 -5.03 39.39 25.76
N ALA A 170 -6.20 39.64 25.16
CA ALA A 170 -6.52 39.17 23.82
C ALA A 170 -5.47 39.65 22.79
N LEU A 171 -5.01 40.91 22.87
CA LEU A 171 -3.94 41.43 22.00
C LEU A 171 -2.64 40.63 22.15
N LEU A 172 -2.23 40.35 23.39
CA LEU A 172 -1.02 39.55 23.67
C LEU A 172 -1.19 38.09 23.16
N LEU A 173 -2.35 37.49 23.34
CA LEU A 173 -2.64 36.12 22.85
C LEU A 173 -2.65 36.06 21.33
N ILE A 174 -3.15 37.08 20.64
CA ILE A 174 -3.09 37.20 19.17
C ILE A 174 -1.63 37.31 18.72
N LEU A 175 -0.85 38.22 19.32
CA LEU A 175 0.58 38.41 19.02
C LEU A 175 1.35 37.09 19.19
N LYS A 176 1.12 36.39 20.30
CA LYS A 176 1.70 35.09 20.58
C LYS A 176 1.29 34.04 19.55
N THR A 177 0.01 33.99 19.17
CA THR A 177 -0.51 33.05 18.17
C THR A 177 0.16 33.27 16.83
N VAL A 178 0.25 34.53 16.37
CA VAL A 178 0.93 34.89 15.11
C VAL A 178 2.40 34.48 15.16
N HIS A 179 3.12 34.81 16.25
CA HIS A 179 4.50 34.37 16.42
C HIS A 179 4.66 32.86 16.36
N THR A 180 3.81 32.12 17.10
CA THR A 180 3.82 30.65 17.13
C THR A 180 3.60 30.07 15.73
N VAL A 181 2.64 30.58 14.96
CA VAL A 181 2.36 30.15 13.59
C VAL A 181 3.56 30.38 12.66
N ILE A 182 4.19 31.58 12.73
CA ILE A 182 5.36 31.92 11.89
C ILE A 182 6.52 30.96 12.17
N ILE A 183 6.87 30.75 13.46
CA ILE A 183 7.99 29.87 13.80
C ILE A 183 7.65 28.40 13.50
N ASN A 184 6.40 27.98 13.68
CA ASN A 184 5.97 26.63 13.31
C ASN A 184 6.15 26.35 11.81
N HIS A 185 5.88 27.33 10.93
CA HIS A 185 6.16 27.20 9.49
C HIS A 185 7.66 26.97 9.21
N LYS A 186 8.54 27.74 9.86
CA LYS A 186 10.00 27.56 9.75
C LYS A 186 10.43 26.17 10.25
N MET A 187 9.90 25.76 11.40
CA MET A 187 10.17 24.43 11.98
C MET A 187 9.76 23.31 11.04
N LYS A 188 8.54 23.37 10.45
CA LYS A 188 8.06 22.38 9.47
C LYS A 188 8.96 22.28 8.23
N ALA A 189 9.43 23.42 7.71
CA ALA A 189 10.36 23.45 6.57
C ALA A 189 11.69 22.78 6.92
N ALA A 190 12.25 23.03 8.12
CA ALA A 190 13.47 22.42 8.60
C ALA A 190 13.32 20.89 8.78
N PHE A 191 12.24 20.43 9.41
CA PHE A 191 11.98 19.00 9.59
C PHE A 191 11.72 18.28 8.26
N ARG A 192 11.09 18.92 7.27
CA ARG A 192 10.94 18.37 5.91
C ARG A 192 12.30 18.14 5.25
N LYS A 193 13.23 19.12 5.36
CA LYS A 193 14.60 18.99 4.85
C LYS A 193 15.37 17.87 5.56
N ASN A 194 15.22 17.75 6.89
CA ASN A 194 15.81 16.67 7.68
C ASN A 194 15.29 15.29 7.21
N ARG A 195 13.98 15.18 6.98
CA ARG A 195 13.36 13.93 6.50
C ARG A 195 13.87 13.50 5.13
N ALA A 196 14.07 14.48 4.21
CA ALA A 196 14.65 14.21 2.90
C ALA A 196 16.11 13.70 3.02
N LYS A 197 16.94 14.32 3.89
CA LYS A 197 18.32 13.86 4.10
C LYS A 197 18.42 12.50 4.79
N ASN A 198 17.52 12.19 5.73
CA ASN A 198 17.42 10.84 6.29
C ASN A 198 17.03 9.81 5.22
N GLY A 199 16.17 10.18 4.25
CA GLY A 199 15.84 9.33 3.12
C GLY A 199 17.06 8.98 2.26
N GLU A 200 17.99 9.95 2.03
CA GLU A 200 19.24 9.67 1.31
C GLU A 200 20.14 8.67 2.05
N VAL A 201 20.21 8.76 3.39
CA VAL A 201 20.96 7.80 4.22
C VAL A 201 20.34 6.40 4.12
N SER A 202 19.00 6.32 4.25
CA SER A 202 18.28 5.04 4.14
C SER A 202 18.46 4.39 2.76
N ALA A 203 18.36 5.18 1.68
CA ALA A 203 18.57 4.69 0.32
C ALA A 203 20.00 4.13 0.11
N LYS A 204 21.03 4.82 0.65
CA LYS A 204 22.42 4.33 0.56
C LYS A 204 22.62 3.05 1.37
N ALA A 205 22.00 2.94 2.56
CA ALA A 205 22.06 1.73 3.35
C ALA A 205 21.34 0.56 2.65
N GLU A 206 20.17 0.80 2.05
CA GLU A 206 19.42 -0.20 1.28
C GLU A 206 20.24 -0.70 0.08
N GLU A 207 20.89 0.21 -0.67
CA GLU A 207 21.76 -0.13 -1.79
C GLU A 207 22.90 -1.05 -1.36
N ALA A 208 23.64 -0.68 -0.30
CA ALA A 208 24.77 -1.46 0.21
C ALA A 208 24.33 -2.83 0.75
N LEU A 209 23.21 -2.91 1.48
CA LEU A 209 22.67 -4.16 2.01
C LEU A 209 22.11 -5.07 0.92
N SER A 210 21.44 -4.53 -0.07
CA SER A 210 20.94 -5.29 -1.22
C SER A 210 22.10 -5.86 -2.06
N GLY A 211 23.20 -5.08 -2.18
CA GLY A 211 24.42 -5.48 -2.87
C GLY A 211 25.45 -6.20 -2.00
N ILE A 212 25.10 -6.66 -0.78
CA ILE A 212 26.08 -7.14 0.22
C ILE A 212 27.00 -8.25 -0.30
N ARG A 213 26.51 -9.13 -1.16
CA ARG A 213 27.33 -10.19 -1.78
C ARG A 213 28.43 -9.60 -2.66
N LEU A 214 28.13 -8.54 -3.40
CA LEU A 214 29.09 -7.82 -4.23
C LEU A 214 30.11 -7.08 -3.35
N VAL A 215 29.64 -6.35 -2.34
CA VAL A 215 30.49 -5.65 -1.37
C VAL A 215 31.49 -6.62 -0.74
N LYS A 216 31.03 -7.80 -0.30
CA LYS A 216 31.88 -8.85 0.28
C LYS A 216 32.85 -9.46 -0.75
N ALA A 217 32.40 -9.72 -1.97
CA ALA A 217 33.23 -10.30 -3.03
C ALA A 217 34.39 -9.38 -3.45
N PHE A 218 34.21 -8.06 -3.34
CA PHE A 218 35.21 -7.06 -3.67
C PHE A 218 35.95 -6.49 -2.45
N ALA A 219 35.73 -7.02 -1.25
CA ALA A 219 36.25 -6.52 0.03
C ALA A 219 36.11 -4.99 0.19
N ALA A 220 34.93 -4.46 -0.21
CA ALA A 220 34.66 -3.03 -0.30
C ALA A 220 33.88 -2.49 0.93
N GLU A 221 33.90 -3.19 2.08
CA GLU A 221 33.14 -2.83 3.28
C GLU A 221 33.51 -1.44 3.81
N GLU A 222 34.81 -1.12 3.87
CA GLU A 222 35.25 0.19 4.35
C GLU A 222 34.87 1.33 3.41
N LEU A 223 34.90 1.09 2.09
CA LEU A 223 34.44 2.05 1.09
C LEU A 223 32.94 2.35 1.29
N GLU A 224 32.10 1.32 1.37
CA GLU A 224 30.66 1.50 1.59
C GLU A 224 30.35 2.17 2.92
N CYS A 225 31.08 1.82 3.99
CA CYS A 225 30.97 2.47 5.27
C CYS A 225 31.32 3.97 5.17
N SER A 226 32.41 4.33 4.51
CA SER A 226 32.83 5.72 4.31
C SER A 226 31.78 6.54 3.54
N LEU A 227 31.20 5.96 2.48
CA LEU A 227 30.14 6.59 1.68
C LEU A 227 28.87 6.81 2.50
N LEU A 228 28.47 5.83 3.32
CA LEU A 228 27.34 5.96 4.23
C LEU A 228 27.59 7.03 5.29
N MET A 229 28.80 7.05 5.91
CA MET A 229 29.17 8.05 6.91
C MET A 229 29.15 9.46 6.36
N LYS A 230 29.61 9.68 5.12
CA LYS A 230 29.51 10.99 4.45
C LYS A 230 28.05 11.47 4.35
N LYS A 231 27.13 10.60 3.94
CA LYS A 231 25.70 10.91 3.88
C LYS A 231 25.11 11.15 5.26
N ASN A 232 25.54 10.39 6.25
CA ASN A 232 25.11 10.56 7.64
C ASN A 232 25.57 11.92 8.23
N GLU A 233 26.78 12.37 7.92
CA GLU A 233 27.28 13.69 8.35
C GLU A 233 26.46 14.83 7.74
N GLU A 234 26.13 14.75 6.43
CA GLU A 234 25.24 15.72 5.78
C GLU A 234 23.86 15.75 6.47
N SER A 235 23.30 14.58 6.78
CA SER A 235 22.01 14.46 7.49
C SER A 235 22.11 15.03 8.90
N MET A 236 23.21 14.73 9.62
CA MET A 236 23.44 15.23 10.98
C MET A 236 23.53 16.76 11.03
N ALA A 237 24.19 17.40 10.06
CA ALA A 237 24.27 18.87 9.97
C ALA A 237 22.86 19.50 9.83
N VAL A 238 22.02 18.95 8.95
CA VAL A 238 20.63 19.41 8.76
C VAL A 238 19.78 19.14 10.00
N ARG A 239 19.99 18.01 10.67
CA ARG A 239 19.29 17.65 11.92
C ARG A 239 19.63 18.59 13.06
N LYS A 240 20.91 18.94 13.24
CA LYS A 240 21.36 19.96 14.21
C LYS A 240 20.68 21.31 13.97
N ALA A 241 20.62 21.77 12.72
CA ALA A 241 19.91 22.99 12.35
C ALA A 241 18.40 22.93 12.67
N SER A 242 17.76 21.77 12.43
CA SER A 242 16.34 21.56 12.75
C SER A 242 16.08 21.63 14.26
N PHE A 243 16.94 21.01 15.07
CA PHE A 243 16.83 21.06 16.53
C PHE A 243 17.11 22.46 17.10
N LYS A 244 17.98 23.26 16.47
CA LYS A 244 18.17 24.68 16.85
C LYS A 244 16.86 25.45 16.67
N ILE A 245 16.14 25.25 15.58
CA ILE A 245 14.84 25.89 15.35
C ILE A 245 13.80 25.39 16.35
N LEU A 246 13.78 24.08 16.67
CA LEU A 246 12.89 23.50 17.69
C LEU A 246 13.16 24.10 19.07
N GLY A 247 14.44 24.21 19.45
CA GLY A 247 14.84 24.87 20.71
C GLY A 247 14.34 26.31 20.78
N TYR A 248 14.53 27.08 19.69
CA TYR A 248 14.03 28.46 19.62
C TYR A 248 12.49 28.51 19.71
N PHE A 249 11.78 27.61 19.02
CA PHE A 249 10.32 27.51 19.11
C PHE A 249 9.85 27.25 20.53
N SER A 250 10.39 26.24 21.21
CA SER A 250 10.02 25.90 22.57
C SER A 250 10.31 27.04 23.56
N SER A 251 11.51 27.60 23.48
CA SER A 251 11.92 28.71 24.37
C SER A 251 11.08 29.95 24.13
N SER A 252 10.78 30.31 22.87
CA SER A 252 9.97 31.50 22.58
C SER A 252 8.51 31.32 23.00
N VAL A 253 7.93 30.13 22.83
CA VAL A 253 6.57 29.86 23.31
C VAL A 253 6.48 29.97 24.84
N ASN A 254 7.48 29.42 25.56
CA ASN A 254 7.56 29.54 27.01
C ASN A 254 7.77 31.01 27.46
N PHE A 255 8.66 31.72 26.78
CA PHE A 255 8.87 33.15 27.07
C PHE A 255 7.56 33.96 26.96
N PHE A 256 6.84 33.83 25.83
CA PHE A 256 5.57 34.51 25.64
C PHE A 256 4.51 34.07 26.65
N THR A 257 4.52 32.80 27.11
CA THR A 257 3.62 32.35 28.18
C THR A 257 3.91 33.07 29.49
N ASN A 258 5.18 33.04 29.92
CA ASN A 258 5.60 33.66 31.16
C ASN A 258 5.44 35.18 31.09
N PHE A 259 5.73 35.79 29.94
CA PHE A 259 5.53 37.23 29.72
C PHE A 259 4.05 37.61 29.83
N THR A 260 3.14 36.81 29.22
CA THR A 260 1.69 37.04 29.34
C THR A 260 1.23 36.92 30.80
N ASN A 261 1.70 35.89 31.53
CA ASN A 261 1.37 35.74 32.95
C ASN A 261 1.91 36.90 33.80
N LEU A 262 3.16 37.34 33.55
CA LEU A 262 3.73 38.52 34.22
C LEU A 262 2.92 39.78 33.89
N PHE A 263 2.53 39.97 32.64
CA PHE A 263 1.73 41.12 32.22
C PHE A 263 0.36 41.13 32.90
N VAL A 264 -0.30 39.96 32.99
CA VAL A 264 -1.57 39.81 33.73
C VAL A 264 -1.36 40.16 35.20
N LEU A 265 -0.23 39.71 35.80
CA LEU A 265 0.09 39.99 37.19
C LEU A 265 0.23 41.52 37.44
N VAL A 266 1.00 42.21 36.59
CA VAL A 266 1.25 43.65 36.74
C VAL A 266 0.00 44.47 36.42
N ALA A 267 -0.61 44.27 35.25
CA ALA A 267 -1.79 45.00 34.82
C ALA A 267 -3.00 44.72 35.74
N GLY A 268 -3.21 43.45 36.11
CA GLY A 268 -4.24 43.05 37.05
C GLY A 268 -4.03 43.63 38.44
N GLY A 269 -2.79 43.60 38.95
CA GLY A 269 -2.44 44.23 40.23
C GLY A 269 -2.69 45.73 40.25
N LEU A 270 -2.32 46.45 39.17
CA LEU A 270 -2.60 47.90 39.06
C LEU A 270 -4.12 48.18 39.00
N LEU A 271 -4.89 47.34 38.31
CA LEU A 271 -6.35 47.49 38.26
C LEU A 271 -7.04 47.16 39.60
N ILE A 272 -6.50 46.21 40.37
CA ILE A 272 -6.95 45.91 41.73
C ILE A 272 -6.66 47.11 42.63
N ALA A 273 -5.43 47.67 42.61
CA ALA A 273 -5.06 48.83 43.38
C ALA A 273 -5.92 50.07 43.05
N ALA A 274 -6.38 50.18 41.79
CA ALA A 274 -7.32 51.21 41.34
C ALA A 274 -8.80 50.87 41.60
N ASN A 275 -9.10 49.79 42.32
CA ASN A 275 -10.46 49.29 42.60
C ASN A 275 -11.33 49.04 41.33
N LYS A 276 -10.70 48.72 40.20
CA LYS A 276 -11.40 48.44 38.91
C LYS A 276 -11.70 46.99 38.67
N ILE A 277 -11.03 46.06 39.35
CA ILE A 277 -11.26 44.60 39.31
C ILE A 277 -11.09 44.01 40.71
N GLN A 278 -11.74 42.85 40.91
CA GLN A 278 -11.60 42.08 42.15
C GLN A 278 -10.44 41.08 42.05
N LEU A 279 -9.90 40.67 43.21
CA LEU A 279 -8.85 39.64 43.28
C LEU A 279 -9.26 38.32 42.62
N SER A 280 -10.51 37.93 42.73
CA SER A 280 -11.10 36.77 42.11
C SER A 280 -11.11 36.84 40.59
N ASP A 281 -11.40 38.01 39.99
CA ASP A 281 -11.32 38.25 38.56
C ASP A 281 -9.88 38.03 38.08
N PHE A 282 -8.92 38.62 38.79
CA PHE A 282 -7.50 38.45 38.48
C PHE A 282 -7.05 36.99 38.48
N ILE A 283 -7.43 36.20 39.49
CA ILE A 283 -7.12 34.76 39.55
C ILE A 283 -7.77 34.01 38.39
N ALA A 284 -9.03 34.29 38.06
CA ALA A 284 -9.72 33.67 36.94
C ALA A 284 -9.04 34.02 35.60
N PHE A 285 -8.56 35.24 35.39
CA PHE A 285 -7.80 35.62 34.21
C PHE A 285 -6.51 34.79 34.06
N LEU A 286 -5.74 34.58 35.13
CA LEU A 286 -4.56 33.72 35.10
C LEU A 286 -4.89 32.27 34.70
N LEU A 287 -6.00 31.73 35.22
CA LEU A 287 -6.47 30.40 34.86
C LEU A 287 -6.86 30.30 33.38
N TYR A 288 -7.58 31.32 32.85
CA TYR A 288 -7.99 31.37 31.47
C TYR A 288 -6.82 31.53 30.49
N VAL A 289 -5.80 32.34 30.84
CA VAL A 289 -4.56 32.44 30.03
C VAL A 289 -3.88 31.08 29.90
N ASN A 290 -3.80 30.32 31.00
CA ASN A 290 -3.21 28.98 30.97
C ASN A 290 -4.09 27.98 30.20
N LEU A 291 -5.41 28.08 30.30
CA LEU A 291 -6.34 27.26 29.56
C LEU A 291 -6.22 27.46 28.03
N PHE A 292 -6.04 28.71 27.57
CA PHE A 292 -5.85 29.09 26.18
C PHE A 292 -4.59 28.48 25.54
N MET A 293 -3.59 28.11 26.32
CA MET A 293 -2.33 27.58 25.80
C MET A 293 -2.42 26.16 25.23
N LYS A 294 -3.22 25.31 25.83
CA LYS A 294 -3.39 23.90 25.41
C LYS A 294 -3.90 23.78 23.97
N PRO A 295 -5.00 24.46 23.58
CA PRO A 295 -5.49 24.46 22.19
C PRO A 295 -4.46 24.94 21.18
N LEU A 296 -3.70 25.98 21.50
CA LEU A 296 -2.70 26.55 20.58
C LEU A 296 -1.63 25.52 20.18
N LEU A 297 -1.13 24.74 21.15
CA LEU A 297 -0.18 23.66 20.87
C LEU A 297 -0.81 22.51 20.08
N ARG A 298 -2.07 22.14 20.38
CA ARG A 298 -2.80 21.12 19.62
C ARG A 298 -2.98 21.50 18.15
N LEU A 299 -3.30 22.76 17.85
CA LEU A 299 -3.46 23.23 16.46
C LEU A 299 -2.17 23.14 15.64
N THR A 300 -1.00 23.25 16.27
CA THR A 300 0.28 23.07 15.56
C THR A 300 0.48 21.63 15.10
N VAL A 301 0.16 20.66 15.95
CA VAL A 301 0.22 19.22 15.65
C VAL A 301 -0.86 18.84 14.63
N PHE A 302 -2.09 19.33 14.82
CA PHE A 302 -3.22 19.10 13.90
C PHE A 302 -2.89 19.50 12.46
N THR A 303 -2.23 20.65 12.25
CA THR A 303 -1.91 21.10 10.89
C THR A 303 -1.01 20.11 10.14
N GLU A 304 -0.04 19.49 10.81
CA GLU A 304 0.83 18.48 10.21
C GLU A 304 0.07 17.20 9.92
N MET A 305 -0.70 16.73 10.88
CA MET A 305 -1.54 15.53 10.73
C MET A 305 -2.55 15.69 9.59
N TYR A 306 -3.21 16.85 9.49
CA TYR A 306 -4.12 17.18 8.40
C TYR A 306 -3.42 17.11 7.03
N GLN A 307 -2.23 17.70 6.91
CA GLN A 307 -1.48 17.68 5.65
C GLN A 307 -1.06 16.25 5.26
N ARG A 308 -0.59 15.42 6.22
CA ARG A 308 -0.20 14.04 5.96
C ARG A 308 -1.41 13.17 5.61
N GLY A 309 -2.47 13.24 6.41
CA GLY A 309 -3.69 12.47 6.19
C GLY A 309 -4.36 12.83 4.86
N MET A 310 -4.48 14.12 4.53
CA MET A 310 -5.06 14.55 3.25
C MET A 310 -4.18 14.22 2.05
N ALA A 311 -2.85 14.25 2.19
CA ALA A 311 -1.94 13.78 1.14
C ALA A 311 -2.06 12.26 0.93
N GLY A 312 -2.16 11.47 2.01
CA GLY A 312 -2.45 10.04 1.95
C GLY A 312 -3.78 9.77 1.27
N PHE A 313 -4.84 10.52 1.65
CA PHE A 313 -6.16 10.37 1.03
C PHE A 313 -6.17 10.77 -0.45
N ALA A 314 -5.40 11.77 -0.86
CA ALA A 314 -5.27 12.14 -2.28
C ALA A 314 -4.70 10.97 -3.10
N ARG A 315 -3.63 10.30 -2.60
CA ARG A 315 -3.05 9.13 -3.27
C ARG A 315 -3.99 7.92 -3.28
N PHE A 316 -4.72 7.69 -2.18
CA PHE A 316 -5.78 6.69 -2.12
C PHE A 316 -6.86 6.96 -3.18
N TYR A 317 -7.37 8.19 -3.21
CA TYR A 317 -8.42 8.61 -4.14
C TYR A 317 -7.98 8.52 -5.60
N GLU A 318 -6.72 8.86 -5.90
CA GLU A 318 -6.12 8.73 -7.23
C GLU A 318 -6.19 7.28 -7.73
N ILE A 319 -5.77 6.29 -6.92
CA ILE A 319 -5.87 4.88 -7.30
C ILE A 319 -7.33 4.47 -7.51
N MET A 320 -8.22 4.86 -6.59
CA MET A 320 -9.64 4.51 -6.68
C MET A 320 -10.35 5.09 -7.91
N GLN A 321 -9.78 6.11 -8.57
CA GLN A 321 -10.31 6.67 -9.81
C GLN A 321 -9.82 5.94 -11.08
N ILE A 322 -8.76 5.14 -10.99
CA ILE A 322 -8.24 4.35 -12.11
C ILE A 322 -9.24 3.25 -12.40
N LYS A 323 -9.76 3.20 -13.61
CA LYS A 323 -10.65 2.12 -14.04
C LYS A 323 -9.83 0.95 -14.56
N PRO A 324 -10.20 -0.30 -14.24
CA PRO A 324 -9.61 -1.47 -14.89
C PRO A 324 -9.74 -1.35 -16.41
N GLU A 325 -8.65 -1.57 -17.15
CA GLU A 325 -8.71 -1.54 -18.63
C GLU A 325 -9.50 -2.74 -19.19
N ILE A 326 -9.39 -3.90 -18.54
CA ILE A 326 -10.03 -5.13 -18.97
C ILE A 326 -11.18 -5.42 -18.02
N ILE A 327 -12.39 -5.26 -18.52
CA ILE A 327 -13.63 -5.49 -17.78
C ILE A 327 -14.44 -6.54 -18.52
N ASP A 328 -15.09 -7.43 -17.79
CA ASP A 328 -15.99 -8.40 -18.40
C ASP A 328 -17.23 -7.69 -18.95
N ALA A 329 -17.67 -8.12 -20.14
CA ALA A 329 -18.91 -7.64 -20.70
C ALA A 329 -20.10 -8.02 -19.80
N LYS A 330 -21.17 -7.24 -19.82
CA LYS A 330 -22.35 -7.52 -18.99
C LYS A 330 -23.03 -8.87 -19.35
N ASP A 331 -22.84 -9.30 -20.58
CA ASP A 331 -23.30 -10.54 -21.19
C ASP A 331 -22.18 -11.58 -21.34
N ALA A 332 -21.09 -11.42 -20.56
CA ALA A 332 -19.97 -12.36 -20.60
C ALA A 332 -20.44 -13.79 -20.29
N ILE A 333 -20.01 -14.71 -21.13
CA ILE A 333 -20.36 -16.13 -21.03
C ILE A 333 -19.34 -16.90 -20.18
N GLU A 334 -19.82 -17.85 -19.41
CA GLU A 334 -18.94 -18.73 -18.65
C GLU A 334 -18.23 -19.72 -19.59
N CYS A 335 -16.91 -19.78 -19.51
CA CYS A 335 -16.08 -20.70 -20.26
C CYS A 335 -16.17 -22.10 -19.65
N LYS A 336 -17.10 -22.94 -20.13
CA LYS A 336 -17.30 -24.33 -19.68
C LYS A 336 -16.85 -25.31 -20.74
N ASN A 337 -16.19 -26.41 -20.34
CA ASN A 337 -15.86 -27.56 -21.18
C ASN A 337 -15.23 -27.19 -22.54
N ILE A 338 -14.10 -26.48 -22.49
CA ILE A 338 -13.38 -26.08 -23.70
C ILE A 338 -12.74 -27.31 -24.37
N ASN A 339 -12.93 -27.45 -25.70
CA ASN A 339 -12.18 -28.40 -26.52
C ASN A 339 -10.73 -27.95 -26.69
N GLY A 340 -10.49 -26.63 -26.65
CA GLY A 340 -9.18 -26.03 -26.63
C GLY A 340 -8.62 -25.64 -27.99
N SER A 341 -9.43 -25.51 -29.05
CA SER A 341 -8.94 -24.94 -30.30
C SER A 341 -8.65 -23.43 -30.12
N ILE A 342 -7.51 -22.94 -30.65
CA ILE A 342 -7.05 -21.57 -30.48
C ILE A 342 -6.82 -20.97 -31.88
N CYS A 343 -7.32 -19.72 -32.07
CA CYS A 343 -7.11 -19.00 -33.33
C CYS A 343 -6.75 -17.54 -33.05
N PHE A 344 -5.60 -17.11 -33.55
CA PHE A 344 -5.20 -15.71 -33.61
C PHE A 344 -5.48 -15.21 -35.03
N LYS A 345 -6.22 -14.09 -35.16
CA LYS A 345 -6.58 -13.48 -36.44
C LYS A 345 -6.06 -12.03 -36.50
N ASN A 346 -5.02 -11.81 -37.31
CA ASN A 346 -4.43 -10.48 -37.56
C ASN A 346 -4.10 -9.69 -36.29
N VAL A 347 -3.56 -10.39 -35.26
CA VAL A 347 -3.31 -9.82 -33.96
C VAL A 347 -2.10 -8.91 -33.98
N THR A 348 -2.30 -7.65 -33.56
CA THR A 348 -1.25 -6.64 -33.35
C THR A 348 -1.28 -6.20 -31.91
N PHE A 349 -0.10 -6.05 -31.29
CA PHE A 349 0.00 -5.66 -29.90
C PHE A 349 1.28 -4.89 -29.58
N SER A 350 1.14 -3.87 -28.72
CA SER A 350 2.22 -3.01 -28.26
C SER A 350 2.24 -2.88 -26.72
N TYR A 351 3.43 -2.91 -26.11
CA TYR A 351 3.60 -2.44 -24.72
C TYR A 351 3.90 -0.95 -24.75
N GLY A 352 2.90 -0.11 -24.44
CA GLY A 352 3.00 1.33 -24.61
C GLY A 352 3.27 1.69 -26.08
N ASN A 353 4.40 2.34 -26.35
CA ASN A 353 4.78 2.74 -27.72
C ASN A 353 5.62 1.67 -28.46
N ASN A 354 5.95 0.56 -27.80
CA ASN A 354 6.80 -0.48 -28.39
C ASN A 354 5.95 -1.59 -29.00
N LYS A 355 5.88 -1.66 -30.32
CA LYS A 355 5.15 -2.68 -31.06
C LYS A 355 5.90 -4.02 -30.99
N VAL A 356 5.25 -5.05 -30.44
CA VAL A 356 5.83 -6.37 -30.21
C VAL A 356 5.27 -7.42 -31.16
N LEU A 357 3.96 -7.42 -31.41
CA LEU A 357 3.32 -8.31 -32.40
C LEU A 357 2.73 -7.48 -33.51
N ASN A 358 2.91 -7.95 -34.76
CA ASN A 358 2.51 -7.24 -35.95
C ASN A 358 1.76 -8.16 -36.94
N ASN A 359 0.42 -8.10 -36.90
CA ASN A 359 -0.45 -8.86 -37.77
C ASN A 359 -0.21 -10.38 -37.72
N VAL A 360 -0.16 -10.93 -36.51
CA VAL A 360 0.08 -12.36 -36.25
C VAL A 360 -1.22 -13.14 -36.45
N SER A 361 -1.17 -14.18 -37.30
CA SER A 361 -2.29 -15.08 -37.55
C SER A 361 -1.81 -16.51 -37.53
N PHE A 362 -2.49 -17.37 -36.75
CA PHE A 362 -2.27 -18.83 -36.70
C PHE A 362 -3.48 -19.51 -36.08
N ASN A 363 -3.57 -20.81 -36.27
CA ASN A 363 -4.56 -21.67 -35.61
C ASN A 363 -3.88 -22.87 -34.96
N ILE A 364 -4.43 -23.32 -33.85
CA ILE A 364 -4.01 -24.52 -33.12
C ILE A 364 -5.24 -25.39 -32.93
N SER A 365 -5.16 -26.67 -33.35
CA SER A 365 -6.24 -27.62 -33.19
C SER A 365 -6.38 -28.07 -31.72
N ALA A 366 -7.57 -28.52 -31.34
CA ALA A 366 -7.78 -29.08 -30.01
C ALA A 366 -6.84 -30.29 -29.78
N GLY A 367 -6.17 -30.32 -28.65
CA GLY A 367 -5.19 -31.36 -28.28
C GLY A 367 -3.83 -31.27 -28.98
N GLU A 368 -3.63 -30.29 -29.86
CA GLU A 368 -2.36 -30.08 -30.55
C GLU A 368 -1.31 -29.44 -29.61
N THR A 369 -0.07 -29.93 -29.69
CA THR A 369 1.07 -29.32 -29.01
C THR A 369 1.89 -28.51 -30.01
N VAL A 370 1.99 -27.20 -29.79
CA VAL A 370 2.75 -26.29 -30.66
C VAL A 370 3.89 -25.61 -29.90
N ALA A 371 5.00 -25.37 -30.59
CA ALA A 371 6.15 -24.65 -30.03
C ALA A 371 6.34 -23.31 -30.74
N PHE A 372 6.54 -22.24 -29.97
CA PHE A 372 6.93 -20.91 -30.45
C PHE A 372 8.43 -20.71 -30.24
N VAL A 373 9.16 -20.46 -31.32
CA VAL A 373 10.63 -20.32 -31.36
C VAL A 373 10.97 -18.93 -31.93
N GLY A 374 12.06 -18.35 -31.50
CA GLY A 374 12.54 -17.05 -31.96
C GLY A 374 13.46 -16.41 -30.94
N GLU A 375 14.08 -15.29 -31.28
CA GLU A 375 14.98 -14.55 -30.40
C GLU A 375 14.28 -14.05 -29.12
N THR A 376 15.08 -13.74 -28.09
CA THR A 376 14.56 -13.16 -26.86
C THR A 376 13.94 -11.78 -27.16
N GLY A 377 12.76 -11.52 -26.62
CA GLY A 377 12.05 -10.24 -26.83
C GLY A 377 11.18 -10.17 -28.08
N VAL A 378 11.16 -11.22 -28.96
CA VAL A 378 10.39 -11.20 -30.22
C VAL A 378 8.86 -11.30 -30.03
N GLY A 379 8.36 -11.51 -28.79
CA GLY A 379 6.93 -11.54 -28.48
C GLY A 379 6.35 -12.92 -28.13
N LYS A 380 7.16 -13.94 -27.89
CA LYS A 380 6.68 -15.31 -27.53
C LYS A 380 5.83 -15.30 -26.26
N THR A 381 6.35 -14.75 -25.16
CA THR A 381 5.61 -14.63 -23.88
C THR A 381 4.39 -13.72 -24.00
N THR A 382 4.42 -12.76 -24.93
CA THR A 382 3.30 -11.87 -25.22
C THR A 382 2.09 -12.64 -25.76
N LEU A 383 2.31 -13.68 -26.58
CA LEU A 383 1.21 -14.55 -27.06
C LEU A 383 0.49 -15.25 -25.89
N ALA A 384 1.26 -15.75 -24.92
CA ALA A 384 0.71 -16.37 -23.71
C ALA A 384 -0.09 -15.36 -22.86
N ASN A 385 0.44 -14.15 -22.68
CA ASN A 385 -0.20 -13.10 -21.92
C ASN A 385 -1.52 -12.64 -22.56
N LEU A 386 -1.57 -12.56 -23.88
CA LEU A 386 -2.78 -12.24 -24.63
C LEU A 386 -3.82 -13.38 -24.55
N LEU A 387 -3.40 -14.64 -24.66
CA LEU A 387 -4.29 -15.79 -24.51
C LEU A 387 -4.95 -15.87 -23.13
N LEU A 388 -4.20 -15.52 -22.07
CA LEU A 388 -4.71 -15.42 -20.69
C LEU A 388 -5.55 -14.16 -20.45
N ARG A 389 -5.69 -13.32 -21.47
CA ARG A 389 -6.36 -12.01 -21.38
C ARG A 389 -5.79 -11.17 -20.21
N PHE A 390 -4.44 -11.19 -20.05
CA PHE A 390 -3.73 -10.27 -19.17
C PHE A 390 -3.59 -8.89 -19.81
N TYR A 391 -3.57 -8.87 -21.14
CA TYR A 391 -3.64 -7.70 -22.01
C TYR A 391 -4.65 -7.96 -23.12
N GLU A 392 -5.14 -6.92 -23.75
CA GLU A 392 -5.95 -7.02 -24.96
C GLU A 392 -5.16 -6.54 -26.19
N PRO A 393 -5.34 -7.17 -27.36
CA PRO A 393 -4.66 -6.75 -28.57
C PRO A 393 -5.12 -5.37 -29.02
N ASP A 394 -4.19 -4.59 -29.62
CA ASP A 394 -4.49 -3.29 -30.24
C ASP A 394 -5.45 -3.45 -31.43
N SER A 395 -5.27 -4.55 -32.20
CA SER A 395 -6.16 -4.95 -33.31
C SER A 395 -6.12 -6.46 -33.52
N GLY A 396 -7.13 -6.97 -34.21
CA GLY A 396 -7.33 -8.41 -34.44
C GLY A 396 -8.08 -9.09 -33.30
N ASP A 397 -8.32 -10.41 -33.49
CA ASP A 397 -9.13 -11.21 -32.59
C ASP A 397 -8.39 -12.49 -32.15
N ILE A 398 -8.63 -12.88 -30.92
CA ILE A 398 -8.18 -14.16 -30.35
C ILE A 398 -9.41 -14.96 -30.01
N LEU A 399 -9.51 -16.16 -30.57
CA LEU A 399 -10.66 -17.04 -30.36
C LEU A 399 -10.22 -18.35 -29.68
N ILE A 400 -11.05 -18.83 -28.79
CA ILE A 400 -10.98 -20.17 -28.21
C ILE A 400 -12.31 -20.87 -28.56
N ASP A 401 -12.23 -22.04 -29.19
CA ASP A 401 -13.37 -22.79 -29.71
C ASP A 401 -14.34 -21.94 -30.58
N GLY A 402 -13.75 -21.06 -31.41
CA GLY A 402 -14.48 -20.17 -32.29
C GLY A 402 -15.08 -18.92 -31.63
N ILE A 403 -15.00 -18.79 -30.32
CA ILE A 403 -15.54 -17.65 -29.56
C ILE A 403 -14.42 -16.71 -29.18
N ASN A 404 -14.60 -15.39 -29.40
CA ASN A 404 -13.63 -14.38 -29.03
C ASN A 404 -13.44 -14.33 -27.50
N ILE A 405 -12.19 -14.32 -27.04
CA ILE A 405 -11.85 -14.34 -25.60
C ILE A 405 -12.42 -13.14 -24.83
N LYS A 406 -12.73 -12.03 -25.51
CA LYS A 406 -13.38 -10.85 -24.91
C LYS A 406 -14.81 -11.11 -24.44
N LYS A 407 -15.47 -12.13 -25.05
CA LYS A 407 -16.84 -12.54 -24.68
C LYS A 407 -16.90 -13.49 -23.47
N TYR A 408 -15.77 -14.08 -23.09
CA TYR A 408 -15.72 -14.92 -21.90
C TYR A 408 -15.55 -14.11 -20.61
N ASP A 409 -16.16 -14.60 -19.53
CA ASP A 409 -15.79 -14.17 -18.16
C ASP A 409 -14.32 -14.53 -17.89
N GLN A 410 -13.53 -13.55 -17.45
CA GLN A 410 -12.09 -13.70 -17.24
C GLN A 410 -11.74 -14.81 -16.25
N ARG A 411 -12.54 -14.96 -15.19
CA ARG A 411 -12.29 -15.96 -14.16
C ARG A 411 -12.48 -17.37 -14.70
N SER A 412 -13.55 -17.60 -15.45
CA SER A 412 -13.84 -18.90 -16.06
C SER A 412 -12.85 -19.22 -17.19
N LEU A 413 -12.47 -18.24 -18.01
CA LEU A 413 -11.42 -18.39 -19.02
C LEU A 413 -10.09 -18.83 -18.40
N ARG A 414 -9.62 -18.09 -17.39
CA ARG A 414 -8.36 -18.39 -16.71
C ARG A 414 -8.38 -19.69 -15.91
N LYS A 415 -9.55 -20.18 -15.46
CA LYS A 415 -9.68 -21.51 -14.86
C LYS A 415 -9.35 -22.61 -15.84
N ASN A 416 -9.67 -22.44 -17.12
CA ASN A 416 -9.47 -23.42 -18.18
C ASN A 416 -8.09 -23.35 -18.86
N ILE A 417 -7.24 -22.36 -18.49
CA ILE A 417 -5.88 -22.23 -19.01
C ILE A 417 -4.89 -22.42 -17.87
N GLY A 418 -3.98 -23.38 -17.98
CA GLY A 418 -2.88 -23.60 -17.04
C GLY A 418 -1.62 -22.94 -17.54
N LEU A 419 -0.91 -22.21 -16.65
CA LEU A 419 0.35 -21.55 -16.96
C LEU A 419 1.45 -22.10 -16.07
N VAL A 420 2.54 -22.61 -16.68
CA VAL A 420 3.80 -22.92 -16.01
C VAL A 420 4.80 -21.85 -16.44
N GLN A 421 5.18 -20.96 -15.52
CA GLN A 421 6.07 -19.85 -15.77
C GLN A 421 7.55 -20.26 -15.68
N GLN A 422 8.41 -19.50 -16.33
CA GLN A 422 9.86 -19.63 -16.26
C GLN A 422 10.37 -19.41 -14.83
N GLU A 423 9.98 -18.30 -14.21
CA GLU A 423 10.23 -18.03 -12.80
C GLU A 423 9.03 -18.42 -11.96
N VAL A 424 9.16 -19.54 -11.25
CA VAL A 424 8.10 -20.07 -10.41
C VAL A 424 7.92 -19.22 -9.17
N PHE A 425 6.74 -18.63 -9.01
CA PHE A 425 6.35 -17.96 -7.79
C PHE A 425 5.65 -18.94 -6.83
N LEU A 426 6.16 -19.02 -5.60
CA LEU A 426 5.55 -19.77 -4.49
C LEU A 426 5.27 -18.82 -3.33
N PHE A 427 4.12 -19.01 -2.71
CA PHE A 427 3.74 -18.26 -1.51
C PHE A 427 4.51 -18.76 -0.28
N SER A 428 4.77 -17.87 0.67
CA SER A 428 5.38 -18.20 1.95
C SER A 428 4.39 -18.93 2.86
N ASP A 429 4.10 -20.17 2.50
CA ASP A 429 3.10 -21.04 3.12
C ASP A 429 3.54 -22.50 2.96
N SER A 430 2.70 -23.46 3.34
CA SER A 430 2.95 -24.88 3.21
C SER A 430 3.02 -25.35 1.74
N VAL A 431 3.65 -26.49 1.53
CA VAL A 431 3.63 -27.20 0.24
C VAL A 431 2.18 -27.47 -0.19
N ARG A 432 1.32 -27.93 0.73
CA ARG A 432 -0.12 -28.14 0.54
C ARG A 432 -0.79 -26.91 -0.06
N HIS A 433 -0.67 -25.76 0.61
CA HIS A 433 -1.28 -24.52 0.15
C HIS A 433 -0.80 -24.12 -1.25
N ASN A 434 0.49 -24.30 -1.52
CA ASN A 434 1.06 -23.98 -2.82
C ASN A 434 0.56 -24.88 -3.95
N ILE A 435 0.32 -26.17 -3.71
CA ILE A 435 -0.24 -27.08 -4.72
C ILE A 435 -1.73 -26.81 -4.93
N THR A 436 -2.49 -26.55 -3.86
CA THR A 436 -3.96 -26.35 -3.91
C THR A 436 -4.38 -24.92 -4.22
N TYR A 437 -3.43 -24.00 -4.45
CA TYR A 437 -3.68 -22.58 -4.64
C TYR A 437 -4.74 -22.30 -5.70
N GLY A 438 -5.75 -21.50 -5.32
CA GLY A 438 -6.86 -21.10 -6.20
C GLY A 438 -7.99 -22.12 -6.33
N LEU A 439 -7.90 -23.25 -5.62
CA LEU A 439 -8.94 -24.27 -5.56
C LEU A 439 -9.54 -24.31 -4.15
N SER A 440 -10.86 -24.37 -4.04
CA SER A 440 -11.57 -24.59 -2.79
C SER A 440 -11.77 -26.08 -2.56
N GLU A 441 -11.52 -26.57 -1.33
CA GLU A 441 -11.80 -27.93 -0.87
C GLU A 441 -11.23 -29.05 -1.76
N VAL A 442 -9.90 -29.16 -1.78
CA VAL A 442 -9.21 -30.24 -2.50
C VAL A 442 -9.03 -31.44 -1.57
N ARG A 443 -9.51 -32.63 -1.99
CA ARG A 443 -9.24 -33.90 -1.29
C ARG A 443 -7.75 -34.20 -1.35
N ASP A 444 -7.20 -34.69 -0.25
CA ASP A 444 -5.77 -35.03 -0.12
C ASP A 444 -5.31 -36.02 -1.20
N GLU A 445 -6.16 -37.00 -1.53
CA GLU A 445 -5.88 -37.99 -2.57
C GLU A 445 -5.59 -37.35 -3.94
N LYS A 446 -6.36 -36.32 -4.34
CA LYS A 446 -6.16 -35.57 -5.58
C LYS A 446 -4.88 -34.75 -5.57
N MET A 447 -4.58 -34.13 -4.42
CA MET A 447 -3.34 -33.35 -4.23
C MET A 447 -2.11 -34.27 -4.32
N VAL A 448 -2.13 -35.40 -3.62
CA VAL A 448 -1.06 -36.41 -3.67
C VAL A 448 -0.90 -37.00 -5.07
N PHE A 449 -2.00 -37.28 -5.76
CA PHE A 449 -1.95 -37.69 -7.16
C PHE A 449 -1.25 -36.66 -8.05
N ALA A 450 -1.60 -35.38 -7.92
CA ALA A 450 -0.98 -34.31 -8.69
C ALA A 450 0.53 -34.17 -8.37
N ALA A 451 0.90 -34.27 -7.10
CA ALA A 451 2.28 -34.25 -6.67
C ALA A 451 3.09 -35.43 -7.25
N ARG A 452 2.54 -36.64 -7.24
CA ARG A 452 3.13 -37.84 -7.87
C ARG A 452 3.26 -37.69 -9.36
N ALA A 453 2.21 -37.20 -10.04
CA ALA A 453 2.24 -36.96 -11.48
C ALA A 453 3.33 -35.96 -11.87
N ALA A 454 3.60 -34.96 -11.03
CA ALA A 454 4.67 -33.99 -11.17
C ALA A 454 6.03 -34.47 -10.64
N SER A 455 6.16 -35.72 -10.18
CA SER A 455 7.37 -36.27 -9.51
C SER A 455 7.84 -35.38 -8.33
N ALA A 456 6.92 -34.76 -7.65
CA ALA A 456 7.20 -33.90 -6.50
C ALA A 456 7.13 -34.66 -5.17
N ASP A 457 6.37 -35.74 -5.09
CA ASP A 457 6.18 -36.57 -3.90
C ASP A 457 7.51 -37.11 -3.35
N GLU A 458 8.46 -37.51 -4.19
CA GLU A 458 9.77 -38.02 -3.77
C GLU A 458 10.54 -37.05 -2.84
N PHE A 459 10.49 -35.75 -3.09
CA PHE A 459 11.15 -34.79 -2.21
C PHE A 459 10.26 -34.30 -1.10
N ILE A 460 8.94 -34.21 -1.33
CA ILE A 460 7.96 -33.78 -0.30
C ILE A 460 7.99 -34.76 0.88
N GLU A 461 8.02 -36.08 0.63
CA GLU A 461 8.11 -37.11 1.67
C GLU A 461 9.38 -37.01 2.54
N LYS A 462 10.44 -36.36 2.03
CA LYS A 462 11.70 -36.13 2.76
C LYS A 462 11.70 -34.82 3.57
N LEU A 463 10.69 -33.97 3.40
CA LEU A 463 10.55 -32.75 4.18
C LEU A 463 10.07 -33.05 5.61
N PRO A 464 10.46 -32.24 6.62
CA PRO A 464 10.17 -32.54 8.02
C PRO A 464 8.68 -32.74 8.34
N GLN A 465 7.80 -31.98 7.71
CA GLN A 465 6.36 -32.02 7.88
C GLN A 465 5.64 -32.39 6.56
N LYS A 466 6.37 -33.00 5.62
CA LYS A 466 5.85 -33.41 4.31
C LYS A 466 5.05 -32.29 3.61
N TYR A 467 3.78 -32.51 3.31
CA TYR A 467 2.91 -31.53 2.64
C TYR A 467 2.64 -30.27 3.49
N ASP A 468 2.75 -30.35 4.79
CA ASP A 468 2.50 -29.21 5.70
C ASP A 468 3.77 -28.43 6.04
N THR A 469 4.90 -28.78 5.40
CA THR A 469 6.18 -28.04 5.54
C THR A 469 6.07 -26.64 4.94
N GLU A 470 6.40 -25.62 5.74
CA GLU A 470 6.55 -24.24 5.30
C GLU A 470 7.82 -24.03 4.48
N ILE A 471 7.67 -23.55 3.24
CA ILE A 471 8.76 -23.42 2.27
C ILE A 471 9.49 -22.07 2.29
N GLY A 472 9.04 -21.14 3.12
CA GLY A 472 9.62 -19.80 3.25
C GLY A 472 9.32 -18.87 2.08
N GLU A 473 9.84 -17.66 2.15
CA GLU A 473 9.58 -16.62 1.16
C GLU A 473 10.04 -17.08 -0.23
N ARG A 474 9.13 -17.02 -1.21
CA ARG A 474 9.35 -17.48 -2.61
C ARG A 474 9.90 -18.90 -2.72
N GLY A 475 9.70 -19.74 -1.71
CA GLY A 475 10.21 -21.11 -1.71
C GLY A 475 11.73 -21.22 -1.61
N ILE A 476 12.39 -20.31 -0.88
CA ILE A 476 13.86 -20.24 -0.74
C ILE A 476 14.48 -21.54 -0.20
N LYS A 477 13.71 -22.31 0.57
CA LYS A 477 14.15 -23.60 1.13
C LYS A 477 14.18 -24.73 0.08
N LEU A 478 13.68 -24.48 -1.13
CA LEU A 478 13.58 -25.47 -2.21
C LEU A 478 14.56 -25.18 -3.34
N SER A 479 15.07 -26.25 -3.98
CA SER A 479 15.85 -26.11 -5.21
C SER A 479 14.99 -25.60 -6.39
N GLY A 480 15.59 -25.06 -7.44
CA GLY A 480 14.88 -24.61 -8.65
C GLY A 480 13.98 -25.69 -9.23
N GLY A 481 14.49 -26.92 -9.36
CA GLY A 481 13.71 -28.04 -9.87
C GLY A 481 12.59 -28.51 -8.94
N GLN A 482 12.75 -28.36 -7.63
CA GLN A 482 11.67 -28.64 -6.67
C GLN A 482 10.55 -27.61 -6.80
N ARG A 483 10.88 -26.32 -6.91
CA ARG A 483 9.90 -25.26 -7.16
C ARG A 483 9.13 -25.51 -8.45
N GLN A 484 9.83 -25.86 -9.53
CA GLN A 484 9.21 -26.15 -10.82
C GLN A 484 8.20 -27.30 -10.74
N ARG A 485 8.58 -28.42 -10.07
CA ARG A 485 7.68 -29.58 -9.90
C ARG A 485 6.44 -29.24 -9.07
N LEU A 486 6.54 -28.34 -8.07
CA LEU A 486 5.36 -27.83 -7.36
C LEU A 486 4.46 -27.00 -8.28
N ALA A 487 5.02 -26.15 -9.14
CA ALA A 487 4.25 -25.40 -10.12
C ALA A 487 3.52 -26.32 -11.11
N ILE A 488 4.19 -27.37 -11.58
CA ILE A 488 3.58 -28.39 -12.47
C ILE A 488 2.46 -29.14 -11.72
N ALA A 489 2.68 -29.54 -10.44
CA ALA A 489 1.65 -30.18 -9.63
C ALA A 489 0.41 -29.30 -9.46
N ARG A 490 0.58 -27.98 -9.24
CA ARG A 490 -0.49 -26.97 -9.20
C ARG A 490 -1.32 -26.97 -10.47
N VAL A 491 -0.67 -27.01 -11.64
CA VAL A 491 -1.37 -27.02 -12.95
C VAL A 491 -2.03 -28.36 -13.22
N ILE A 492 -1.43 -29.50 -12.87
CA ILE A 492 -2.04 -30.83 -12.98
C ILE A 492 -3.31 -30.89 -12.12
N LEU A 493 -3.26 -30.42 -10.89
CA LEU A 493 -4.41 -30.40 -9.98
C LEU A 493 -5.55 -29.52 -10.48
N LYS A 494 -5.22 -28.38 -11.10
CA LYS A 494 -6.17 -27.48 -11.75
C LYS A 494 -6.90 -28.13 -12.93
N ASN A 495 -6.27 -29.07 -13.62
CA ASN A 495 -6.79 -29.84 -14.77
C ASN A 495 -7.34 -28.94 -15.90
N PRO A 496 -6.57 -28.02 -16.49
CA PRO A 496 -7.05 -27.14 -17.55
C PRO A 496 -7.14 -27.83 -18.92
N GLY A 497 -8.01 -27.35 -19.83
CA GLY A 497 -8.06 -27.81 -21.21
C GLY A 497 -6.93 -27.26 -22.10
N ILE A 498 -6.39 -26.09 -21.76
CA ILE A 498 -5.25 -25.48 -22.45
C ILE A 498 -4.09 -25.31 -21.47
N VAL A 499 -2.87 -25.62 -21.91
CA VAL A 499 -1.65 -25.49 -21.14
C VAL A 499 -0.67 -24.55 -21.85
N VAL A 500 -0.11 -23.61 -21.12
CA VAL A 500 0.96 -22.73 -21.58
C VAL A 500 2.22 -23.03 -20.77
N LEU A 501 3.30 -23.39 -21.45
CA LEU A 501 4.62 -23.68 -20.86
C LEU A 501 5.60 -22.61 -21.29
N ASP A 502 6.01 -21.75 -20.35
CA ASP A 502 7.01 -20.71 -20.61
C ASP A 502 8.34 -21.13 -19.97
N GLU A 503 9.29 -21.58 -20.82
CA GLU A 503 10.66 -21.99 -20.45
C GLU A 503 10.75 -22.93 -19.22
N ALA A 504 9.88 -23.90 -19.10
CA ALA A 504 9.71 -24.71 -17.89
C ALA A 504 10.92 -25.55 -17.43
N THR A 505 12.12 -25.45 -18.05
CA THR A 505 13.28 -26.32 -17.77
C THR A 505 14.64 -25.59 -17.72
N SER A 506 14.70 -24.26 -17.68
CA SER A 506 15.97 -23.51 -17.66
C SER A 506 16.78 -23.76 -16.38
N ALA A 507 18.13 -23.90 -16.52
CA ALA A 507 19.14 -23.97 -15.44
C ALA A 507 19.04 -25.15 -14.45
N LEU A 508 18.76 -26.37 -14.91
CA LEU A 508 18.63 -27.58 -14.08
C LEU A 508 19.66 -28.65 -14.48
N ASP A 509 20.01 -29.50 -13.52
CA ASP A 509 20.83 -30.70 -13.78
C ASP A 509 20.06 -31.74 -14.62
N ASN A 510 20.76 -32.54 -15.40
CA ASN A 510 20.17 -33.50 -16.35
C ASN A 510 19.18 -34.47 -15.72
N LYS A 511 19.42 -34.93 -14.48
CA LYS A 511 18.55 -35.87 -13.78
C LYS A 511 17.24 -35.22 -13.32
N THR A 512 17.30 -33.97 -12.88
CA THR A 512 16.12 -33.17 -12.50
C THR A 512 15.33 -32.77 -13.73
N GLU A 513 16.03 -32.43 -14.84
CA GLU A 513 15.40 -32.13 -16.13
C GLU A 513 14.57 -33.32 -16.66
N GLU A 514 15.11 -34.57 -16.61
CA GLU A 514 14.37 -35.74 -17.03
C GLU A 514 13.06 -35.96 -16.24
N LYS A 515 13.10 -35.73 -14.90
CA LYS A 515 11.90 -35.81 -14.06
C LYS A 515 10.87 -34.75 -14.42
N ILE A 516 11.30 -33.53 -14.65
CA ILE A 516 10.42 -32.42 -15.06
C ILE A 516 9.83 -32.72 -16.45
N GLN A 517 10.65 -33.20 -17.38
CA GLN A 517 10.14 -33.56 -18.71
C GLN A 517 9.07 -34.63 -18.65
N LYS A 518 9.25 -35.69 -17.84
CA LYS A 518 8.22 -36.73 -17.62
C LYS A 518 6.94 -36.14 -17.01
N ALA A 519 7.06 -35.17 -16.11
CA ALA A 519 5.91 -34.46 -15.52
C ALA A 519 5.19 -33.60 -16.56
N LEU A 520 5.94 -32.89 -17.41
CA LEU A 520 5.39 -32.10 -18.52
C LEU A 520 4.69 -32.99 -19.57
N ASP A 521 5.30 -34.11 -19.94
CA ASP A 521 4.69 -35.09 -20.89
C ASP A 521 3.35 -35.63 -20.37
N LYS A 522 3.21 -35.82 -19.04
CA LYS A 522 1.91 -36.16 -18.42
C LYS A 522 0.94 -34.99 -18.41
N LEU A 523 1.43 -33.77 -18.15
CA LEU A 523 0.58 -32.59 -18.13
C LEU A 523 0.02 -32.26 -19.51
N THR A 524 0.79 -32.43 -20.59
CA THR A 524 0.40 -32.04 -21.96
C THR A 524 -0.49 -33.07 -22.66
N ARG A 525 -0.56 -34.30 -22.13
CA ARG A 525 -1.36 -35.37 -22.75
C ARG A 525 -2.83 -34.96 -22.86
N GLU A 526 -3.40 -35.11 -24.07
CA GLU A 526 -4.81 -34.82 -24.37
C GLU A 526 -5.23 -33.37 -24.15
N ARG A 527 -4.27 -32.42 -24.13
CA ARG A 527 -4.53 -30.99 -23.93
C ARG A 527 -3.87 -30.16 -25.02
N THR A 528 -4.54 -29.08 -25.39
CA THR A 528 -3.92 -28.11 -26.29
C THR A 528 -2.78 -27.40 -25.54
N THR A 529 -1.59 -27.47 -26.11
CA THR A 529 -0.39 -27.00 -25.43
C THR A 529 0.38 -25.99 -26.25
N LEU A 530 0.62 -24.82 -25.68
CA LEU A 530 1.53 -23.81 -26.22
C LEU A 530 2.85 -23.86 -25.45
N ILE A 531 3.95 -24.09 -26.16
CA ILE A 531 5.29 -24.15 -25.60
C ILE A 531 6.06 -22.93 -26.08
N ILE A 532 6.49 -22.07 -25.17
CA ILE A 532 7.48 -21.01 -25.42
C ILE A 532 8.83 -21.66 -25.13
N ALA A 533 9.53 -22.08 -26.19
CA ALA A 533 10.68 -22.96 -26.03
C ALA A 533 12.01 -22.28 -26.30
N HIS A 534 12.97 -22.56 -25.42
CA HIS A 534 14.39 -22.25 -25.62
C HIS A 534 15.24 -23.54 -25.66
N ARG A 535 14.67 -24.71 -25.34
CA ARG A 535 15.38 -26.00 -25.38
C ARG A 535 14.95 -26.87 -26.53
N LEU A 536 15.92 -27.43 -27.24
CA LEU A 536 15.73 -28.30 -28.41
C LEU A 536 14.95 -29.58 -28.09
N SER A 537 15.14 -30.14 -26.89
CA SER A 537 14.44 -31.36 -26.44
C SER A 537 12.92 -31.17 -26.38
N THR A 538 12.48 -29.99 -25.98
CA THR A 538 11.06 -29.67 -25.89
C THR A 538 10.45 -29.32 -27.27
N ILE A 539 11.23 -28.60 -28.10
CA ILE A 539 10.80 -28.17 -29.45
C ILE A 539 10.58 -29.39 -30.37
N LYS A 540 11.45 -30.40 -30.31
CA LYS A 540 11.37 -31.60 -31.14
C LYS A 540 10.11 -32.46 -30.94
N LYS A 541 9.48 -32.34 -29.76
CA LYS A 541 8.26 -33.10 -29.42
C LYS A 541 6.99 -32.41 -29.86
N ALA A 542 7.04 -31.16 -30.29
CA ALA A 542 5.88 -30.39 -30.72
C ALA A 542 5.37 -30.94 -32.07
N ASN A 543 4.06 -30.99 -32.22
CA ASN A 543 3.41 -31.39 -33.49
C ASN A 543 3.70 -30.38 -34.59
N ARG A 544 3.78 -29.08 -34.21
CA ARG A 544 4.06 -27.98 -35.12
C ARG A 544 4.86 -26.89 -34.42
N ILE A 545 5.70 -26.23 -35.15
CA ILE A 545 6.60 -25.17 -34.68
C ILE A 545 6.28 -23.90 -35.45
N PHE A 546 6.10 -22.79 -34.72
CA PHE A 546 5.99 -21.46 -35.28
C PHE A 546 7.25 -20.66 -34.98
N VAL A 547 7.88 -20.10 -36.00
CA VAL A 547 9.08 -19.26 -35.85
C VAL A 547 8.67 -17.80 -35.89
N LEU A 548 8.85 -17.12 -34.78
CA LEU A 548 8.61 -15.67 -34.68
C LEU A 548 9.90 -14.91 -35.05
N ASN A 549 9.72 -13.92 -35.93
CA ASN A 549 10.76 -12.97 -36.30
C ASN A 549 10.14 -11.57 -36.48
N ASN A 550 10.75 -10.55 -35.85
CA ASN A 550 10.24 -9.17 -35.93
C ASN A 550 8.73 -9.03 -35.65
N GLY A 551 8.23 -9.78 -34.66
CA GLY A 551 6.81 -9.74 -34.25
C GLY A 551 5.85 -10.40 -35.25
N ARG A 552 6.32 -11.21 -36.21
CA ARG A 552 5.52 -11.96 -37.19
C ARG A 552 5.89 -13.43 -37.20
N ILE A 553 4.97 -14.29 -37.65
CA ILE A 553 5.30 -15.68 -37.95
C ILE A 553 5.98 -15.70 -39.31
N SER A 554 7.23 -16.14 -39.35
CA SER A 554 8.06 -16.22 -40.55
C SER A 554 8.13 -17.64 -41.14
N GLU A 555 8.05 -18.68 -40.29
CA GLU A 555 8.10 -20.05 -40.70
C GLU A 555 7.13 -20.86 -39.84
N GLU A 556 6.50 -21.89 -40.45
CA GLU A 556 5.60 -22.83 -39.80
C GLU A 556 5.81 -24.22 -40.37
N GLY A 557 5.86 -25.24 -39.52
CA GLY A 557 6.01 -26.64 -39.97
C GLY A 557 6.44 -27.56 -38.84
N THR A 558 6.67 -28.81 -39.15
CA THR A 558 7.27 -29.81 -38.26
C THR A 558 8.78 -29.59 -38.14
N HIS A 559 9.39 -30.18 -37.12
CA HIS A 559 10.85 -30.11 -36.92
C HIS A 559 11.63 -30.54 -38.19
N GLU A 560 11.21 -31.63 -38.86
CA GLU A 560 11.89 -32.15 -40.03
C GLU A 560 11.72 -31.25 -41.27
N GLU A 561 10.52 -30.71 -41.47
CA GLU A 561 10.24 -29.78 -42.57
C GLU A 561 11.05 -28.49 -42.46
N LEU A 562 11.09 -27.90 -41.26
CA LEU A 562 11.82 -26.67 -41.02
C LEU A 562 13.36 -26.85 -41.11
N LEU A 563 13.86 -28.02 -40.78
CA LEU A 563 15.30 -28.34 -41.01
C LEU A 563 15.61 -28.42 -42.49
N LYS A 564 14.71 -29.01 -43.31
CA LYS A 564 14.90 -29.12 -44.77
C LYS A 564 14.84 -27.76 -45.47
N LEU A 565 13.99 -26.82 -44.96
CA LEU A 565 13.88 -25.46 -45.48
C LEU A 565 15.18 -24.63 -45.30
N LYS A 566 16.07 -25.01 -44.39
CA LYS A 566 17.33 -24.30 -44.07
C LYS A 566 17.15 -22.82 -43.78
N GLY A 567 15.97 -22.42 -43.25
CA GLY A 567 15.58 -21.06 -42.91
C GLY A 567 16.09 -20.56 -41.58
N LEU A 568 15.32 -19.68 -40.93
CA LEU A 568 15.65 -19.11 -39.61
C LEU A 568 15.68 -20.18 -38.53
N TYR A 569 14.73 -21.13 -38.55
CA TYR A 569 14.72 -22.26 -37.63
C TYR A 569 16.02 -23.07 -37.68
N TYR A 570 16.43 -23.44 -38.88
CA TYR A 570 17.69 -24.20 -39.06
C TYR A 570 18.90 -23.46 -38.51
N ARG A 571 18.99 -22.15 -38.74
CA ARG A 571 20.11 -21.33 -38.22
C ARG A 571 20.14 -21.32 -36.69
N GLN A 572 18.96 -21.09 -36.05
CA GLN A 572 18.85 -21.11 -34.59
C GLN A 572 19.14 -22.50 -34.02
N TYR A 573 18.65 -23.55 -34.66
CA TYR A 573 18.93 -24.93 -34.29
C TYR A 573 20.40 -25.27 -34.32
N LYS A 574 21.12 -24.90 -35.40
CA LYS A 574 22.55 -25.13 -35.56
C LYS A 574 23.37 -24.37 -34.50
N THR A 575 23.07 -23.11 -34.27
CA THR A 575 23.72 -22.29 -33.24
C THR A 575 23.56 -22.89 -31.83
N THR A 576 22.41 -23.45 -31.53
CA THR A 576 22.16 -24.08 -30.22
C THR A 576 22.88 -25.44 -30.09
N LEU A 577 22.96 -26.22 -31.16
CA LEU A 577 23.74 -27.47 -31.19
C LEU A 577 25.24 -27.22 -31.01
N ASP A 578 25.78 -26.21 -31.68
CA ASP A 578 27.21 -25.87 -31.58
C ASP A 578 27.56 -25.38 -30.16
N LYS A 579 26.69 -24.60 -29.51
CA LYS A 579 26.83 -24.21 -28.10
C LYS A 579 26.80 -25.41 -27.14
N ASN A 580 25.90 -26.38 -27.34
CA ASN A 580 25.84 -27.57 -26.48
C ASN A 580 27.05 -28.48 -26.66
N LYS A 581 27.60 -28.59 -27.86
CA LYS A 581 28.86 -29.35 -28.11
C LYS A 581 30.06 -28.71 -27.42
N LEU A 582 30.11 -27.38 -27.32
CA LEU A 582 31.20 -26.64 -26.64
C LEU A 582 31.11 -26.72 -25.10
N LEU A 583 29.96 -27.09 -24.55
CA LEU A 583 29.74 -27.26 -23.09
C LEU A 583 29.99 -28.73 -22.65
N ASP A 584 30.00 -29.68 -23.57
CA ASP A 584 30.30 -31.10 -23.33
C ASP A 584 31.80 -31.45 -23.56
N THR A 585 32.62 -30.50 -24.02
CA THR A 585 34.08 -30.55 -24.08
C THR A 585 34.70 -29.70 -22.98
#